data_ddf1bc3282faf0c210b39bf006add7c4
#
_entry.id   ddf1bc3282faf0c210b39bf006add7c4
#
_cell.length_a   1.000
_cell.length_b   1.000
_cell.length_c   1.000
_cell.angle_alpha   90.00
_cell.angle_beta   90.00
_cell.angle_gamma   90.00
#
_symmetry.space_group_name_H-M   'P 1'
#
loop_
_entity.id
_entity.type
_entity.pdbx_description
1 polymer ?
#
loop_
_entity_poly.entity_id
_entity_poly.type
_entity_poly.pdbx_seq_one_letter_code
_entity_poly.pdbx_strand_id
1 'polypeptide(L)'
;MKNLILFLSLFVAATLSAQNKAGDIVGTYMNPDADAVLKIYESSGKYFGKLIWVKNPANLDSNNPDPAKRSQKRLGLVIMNNFKFDGDDTWEDGTIYDPKNGKTYDCKVTRDTKGNLDIRGYIGISLLGRTSHFTKIEFKEP
;
A
#
# COMPACT_ATOMS: atom_id res chain seq x y z
N MET A 1 35.73 56.63 -10.82
CA MET A 1 35.26 55.65 -9.81
C MET A 1 34.12 54.83 -10.42
N LYS A 2 34.42 53.62 -10.81
CA LYS A 2 33.43 52.72 -11.41
C LYS A 2 32.92 51.80 -10.34
N ASN A 3 31.65 51.94 -9.90
CA ASN A 3 31.01 51.06 -8.94
C ASN A 3 30.59 49.78 -9.67
N LEU A 4 31.30 48.69 -9.40
CA LEU A 4 30.96 47.37 -9.88
C LEU A 4 29.92 46.78 -8.89
N ILE A 5 28.65 46.78 -9.24
CA ILE A 5 27.60 46.12 -8.49
C ILE A 5 27.61 44.66 -8.93
N LEU A 6 28.11 43.82 -8.02
CA LEU A 6 28.09 42.35 -8.19
C LEU A 6 26.71 41.83 -7.82
N PHE A 7 25.88 41.53 -8.85
CA PHE A 7 24.62 40.80 -8.63
C PHE A 7 24.94 39.32 -8.32
N LEU A 8 24.87 38.95 -7.05
CA LEU A 8 24.91 37.56 -6.61
C LEU A 8 23.52 36.96 -6.84
N SER A 9 23.33 36.34 -8.00
CA SER A 9 22.11 35.57 -8.29
C SER A 9 22.13 34.28 -7.45
N LEU A 10 21.35 34.28 -6.37
CA LEU A 10 21.10 33.11 -5.53
C LEU A 10 20.23 32.14 -6.34
N PHE A 11 20.85 31.12 -6.94
CA PHE A 11 20.15 30.02 -7.63
C PHE A 11 19.56 29.11 -6.55
N VAL A 12 18.32 29.37 -6.15
CA VAL A 12 17.56 28.42 -5.30
C VAL A 12 17.16 27.26 -6.20
N ALA A 13 17.93 26.18 -6.15
CA ALA A 13 17.55 24.91 -6.74
C ALA A 13 16.34 24.38 -5.94
N ALA A 14 15.13 24.64 -6.42
CA ALA A 14 13.94 23.99 -5.93
C ALA A 14 14.05 22.49 -6.27
N THR A 15 14.36 21.64 -5.29
CA THR A 15 14.21 20.20 -5.42
C THR A 15 12.72 19.92 -5.56
N LEU A 16 12.23 19.76 -6.79
CA LEU A 16 10.90 19.22 -7.03
C LEU A 16 10.91 17.78 -6.52
N SER A 17 10.45 17.58 -5.31
CA SER A 17 10.04 16.25 -4.85
C SER A 17 8.89 15.82 -5.75
N ALA A 18 9.08 14.72 -6.49
CA ALA A 18 8.03 14.20 -7.37
C ALA A 18 6.87 13.75 -6.49
N GLN A 19 5.76 14.48 -6.57
CA GLN A 19 4.52 14.16 -5.86
C GLN A 19 3.93 12.87 -6.43
N ASN A 20 3.45 11.98 -5.56
CA ASN A 20 2.75 10.77 -5.99
C ASN A 20 1.47 11.12 -6.76
N LYS A 21 1.14 10.27 -7.73
CA LYS A 21 -0.14 10.30 -8.45
C LYS A 21 -1.01 9.15 -7.96
N ALA A 22 -2.32 9.32 -8.10
CA ALA A 22 -3.29 8.31 -7.64
C ALA A 22 -2.98 6.88 -8.11
N GLY A 23 -2.57 6.70 -9.37
CA GLY A 23 -2.25 5.40 -9.96
C GLY A 23 -0.89 4.80 -9.59
N ASP A 24 -0.03 5.54 -8.90
CA ASP A 24 1.35 5.08 -8.58
C ASP A 24 1.37 3.90 -7.61
N ILE A 25 0.28 3.68 -6.87
CA ILE A 25 0.13 2.53 -5.96
C ILE A 25 -0.14 1.22 -6.71
N VAL A 26 -0.60 1.28 -7.96
CA VAL A 26 -0.91 0.08 -8.76
C VAL A 26 0.37 -0.71 -9.02
N GLY A 27 0.35 -2.00 -8.70
CA GLY A 27 1.50 -2.87 -8.87
C GLY A 27 1.47 -4.08 -7.95
N THR A 28 2.60 -4.77 -7.89
CA THR A 28 2.77 -5.99 -7.08
C THR A 28 3.79 -5.77 -5.98
N TYR A 29 3.48 -6.30 -4.80
CA TYR A 29 4.25 -6.04 -3.58
C TYR A 29 4.42 -7.32 -2.76
N MET A 30 5.65 -7.57 -2.33
CA MET A 30 5.98 -8.64 -1.39
C MET A 30 5.71 -8.16 0.04
N ASN A 31 5.02 -8.96 0.84
CA ASN A 31 4.81 -8.66 2.25
C ASN A 31 6.10 -8.82 3.08
N PRO A 32 6.17 -8.27 4.31
CA PRO A 32 7.38 -8.32 5.14
C PRO A 32 7.88 -9.74 5.43
N ASP A 33 6.97 -10.69 5.57
CA ASP A 33 7.31 -12.09 5.89
C ASP A 33 7.77 -12.89 4.66
N ALA A 34 7.76 -12.28 3.46
CA ALA A 34 8.08 -12.91 2.18
C ALA A 34 7.29 -14.20 1.91
N ASP A 35 6.03 -14.23 2.36
CA ASP A 35 5.14 -15.39 2.23
C ASP A 35 3.87 -15.11 1.39
N ALA A 36 3.70 -13.87 0.92
CA ALA A 36 2.58 -13.48 0.06
C ALA A 36 2.93 -12.30 -0.86
N VAL A 37 2.35 -12.28 -2.05
CA VAL A 37 2.38 -11.16 -2.99
C VAL A 37 1.00 -10.55 -3.11
N LEU A 38 0.94 -9.25 -2.86
CA LEU A 38 -0.24 -8.41 -2.97
C LEU A 38 -0.21 -7.69 -4.32
N LYS A 39 -1.29 -7.78 -5.09
CA LYS A 39 -1.51 -6.97 -6.30
C LYS A 39 -2.51 -5.88 -6.00
N ILE A 40 -2.07 -4.63 -6.12
CA ILE A 40 -2.96 -3.48 -6.01
C ILE A 40 -3.45 -3.08 -7.40
N TYR A 41 -4.75 -2.85 -7.52
CA TYR A 41 -5.43 -2.45 -8.75
C TYR A 41 -6.50 -1.42 -8.47
N GLU A 42 -6.87 -0.68 -9.51
CA GLU A 42 -7.95 0.30 -9.47
C GLU A 42 -9.25 -0.32 -9.99
N SER A 43 -10.35 0.06 -9.36
CA SER A 43 -11.70 -0.23 -9.83
C SER A 43 -12.63 0.93 -9.44
N SER A 44 -13.26 1.57 -10.42
CA SER A 44 -14.21 2.68 -10.24
C SER A 44 -13.65 3.83 -9.36
N GLY A 45 -12.41 4.21 -9.59
CA GLY A 45 -11.73 5.31 -8.88
C GLY A 45 -11.28 4.97 -7.47
N LYS A 46 -11.37 3.72 -7.05
CA LYS A 46 -10.89 3.22 -5.76
C LYS A 46 -9.84 2.14 -5.95
N TYR A 47 -9.04 1.90 -4.92
CA TYR A 47 -7.95 0.94 -4.96
C TYR A 47 -8.25 -0.24 -4.06
N PHE A 48 -7.88 -1.42 -4.56
CA PHE A 48 -8.10 -2.72 -3.93
C PHE A 48 -6.79 -3.52 -3.97
N GLY A 49 -6.65 -4.47 -3.06
CA GLY A 49 -5.48 -5.36 -3.04
C GLY A 49 -5.89 -6.82 -2.92
N LYS A 50 -5.36 -7.63 -3.83
CA LYS A 50 -5.63 -9.07 -3.95
C LYS A 50 -4.36 -9.88 -3.73
N LEU A 51 -4.44 -10.98 -3.00
CA LEU A 51 -3.36 -11.94 -2.87
C LEU A 51 -3.25 -12.77 -4.16
N ILE A 52 -2.17 -12.56 -4.92
CA ILE A 52 -1.93 -13.26 -6.19
C ILE A 52 -0.92 -14.40 -6.07
N TRP A 53 -0.20 -14.46 -4.97
CA TRP A 53 0.69 -15.54 -4.61
C TRP A 53 0.76 -15.69 -3.09
N VAL A 54 0.83 -16.92 -2.61
CA VAL A 54 1.09 -17.26 -1.21
C VAL A 54 2.06 -18.44 -1.19
N LYS A 55 2.99 -18.43 -0.24
CA LYS A 55 4.04 -19.45 -0.13
C LYS A 55 3.48 -20.87 0.00
N ASN A 56 2.36 -21.01 0.70
CA ASN A 56 1.62 -22.28 0.79
C ASN A 56 0.21 -22.10 0.20
N PRO A 57 -0.01 -22.50 -1.06
CA PRO A 57 -1.31 -22.32 -1.73
C PRO A 57 -2.42 -23.20 -1.13
N ALA A 58 -2.10 -24.17 -0.27
CA ALA A 58 -3.09 -24.96 0.45
C ALA A 58 -3.70 -24.21 1.64
N ASN A 59 -3.10 -23.08 2.08
CA ASN A 59 -3.62 -22.33 3.21
C ASN A 59 -5.03 -21.80 2.96
N LEU A 60 -5.91 -22.12 3.91
CA LEU A 60 -7.29 -21.69 3.94
C LEU A 60 -7.47 -20.45 4.84
N ASP A 61 -8.56 -19.75 4.63
CA ASP A 61 -8.97 -18.61 5.45
C ASP A 61 -9.68 -19.07 6.74
N SER A 62 -9.06 -20.00 7.46
CA SER A 62 -9.64 -20.74 8.59
C SER A 62 -10.07 -19.85 9.76
N ASN A 63 -9.47 -18.66 9.86
CA ASN A 63 -9.79 -17.69 10.94
C ASN A 63 -10.87 -16.69 10.52
N ASN A 64 -11.49 -16.85 9.34
CA ASN A 64 -12.55 -15.95 8.92
C ASN A 64 -13.70 -15.95 9.94
N PRO A 65 -14.19 -14.76 10.36
CA PRO A 65 -15.32 -14.66 11.28
C PRO A 65 -16.60 -15.28 10.72
N ASP A 66 -16.75 -15.28 9.37
CA ASP A 66 -17.83 -15.98 8.69
C ASP A 66 -17.46 -17.47 8.47
N PRO A 67 -18.13 -18.42 9.15
CA PRO A 67 -17.84 -19.85 9.00
C PRO A 67 -17.92 -20.35 7.57
N ALA A 68 -18.81 -19.76 6.73
CA ALA A 68 -19.00 -20.16 5.34
C ALA A 68 -17.77 -19.85 4.47
N LYS A 69 -16.89 -18.95 4.91
CA LYS A 69 -15.67 -18.54 4.17
C LYS A 69 -14.41 -19.24 4.64
N ARG A 70 -14.44 -20.01 5.73
CA ARG A 70 -13.25 -20.64 6.33
C ARG A 70 -12.59 -21.69 5.44
N SER A 71 -13.31 -22.26 4.50
CA SER A 71 -12.79 -23.23 3.52
C SER A 71 -12.24 -22.56 2.24
N GLN A 72 -12.34 -21.24 2.10
CA GLN A 72 -11.77 -20.52 0.97
C GLN A 72 -10.23 -20.51 1.07
N LYS A 73 -9.56 -20.62 -0.06
CA LYS A 73 -8.11 -20.43 -0.14
C LYS A 73 -7.74 -18.98 0.12
N ARG A 74 -6.61 -18.73 0.80
CA ARG A 74 -6.07 -17.38 0.94
C ARG A 74 -5.62 -16.81 -0.40
N LEU A 75 -5.09 -17.65 -1.29
CA LEU A 75 -4.77 -17.26 -2.66
C LEU A 75 -6.04 -16.78 -3.37
N GLY A 76 -5.98 -15.55 -3.90
CA GLY A 76 -7.11 -14.93 -4.61
C GLY A 76 -8.01 -14.06 -3.73
N LEU A 77 -7.81 -14.01 -2.40
CA LEU A 77 -8.58 -13.12 -1.54
C LEU A 77 -8.28 -11.64 -1.86
N VAL A 78 -9.32 -10.83 -1.95
CA VAL A 78 -9.22 -9.37 -1.92
C VAL A 78 -9.18 -8.97 -0.45
N ILE A 79 -8.01 -8.58 0.02
CA ILE A 79 -7.79 -8.21 1.44
C ILE A 79 -7.76 -6.72 1.69
N MET A 80 -7.49 -5.90 0.67
CA MET A 80 -7.55 -4.45 0.77
C MET A 80 -8.73 -3.93 -0.04
N ASN A 81 -9.53 -3.04 0.58
CA ASN A 81 -10.78 -2.58 -0.02
C ASN A 81 -10.97 -1.08 0.10
N ASN A 82 -11.45 -0.46 -0.99
CA ASN A 82 -12.03 0.88 -1.03
C ASN A 82 -11.09 2.05 -0.70
N PHE A 83 -9.80 1.93 -0.93
CA PHE A 83 -8.87 3.03 -0.70
C PHE A 83 -9.11 4.17 -1.67
N LYS A 84 -8.97 5.40 -1.18
CA LYS A 84 -9.01 6.65 -1.95
C LYS A 84 -7.69 7.38 -1.82
N PHE A 85 -7.22 7.97 -2.91
CA PHE A 85 -6.05 8.83 -2.91
C PHE A 85 -6.41 10.21 -2.37
N ASP A 86 -5.62 10.75 -1.42
CA ASP A 86 -5.86 12.06 -0.80
C ASP A 86 -5.42 13.26 -1.65
N GLY A 87 -4.75 12.98 -2.79
CA GLY A 87 -4.22 13.99 -3.71
C GLY A 87 -2.77 14.40 -3.43
N ASP A 88 -2.13 13.80 -2.45
CA ASP A 88 -0.74 14.08 -2.06
C ASP A 88 0.12 12.80 -2.02
N ASP A 89 0.11 12.05 -0.94
CA ASP A 89 0.98 10.88 -0.76
C ASP A 89 0.31 9.67 -0.11
N THR A 90 -0.95 9.79 0.27
CA THR A 90 -1.67 8.79 1.06
C THR A 90 -2.89 8.23 0.32
N TRP A 91 -3.07 6.93 0.38
CA TRP A 91 -4.31 6.22 0.06
C TRP A 91 -4.98 5.83 1.36
N GLU A 92 -6.18 6.33 1.60
CA GLU A 92 -6.89 6.27 2.88
C GLU A 92 -8.34 5.83 2.74
N ASP A 93 -9.09 5.83 3.85
CA ASP A 93 -10.50 5.42 3.93
C ASP A 93 -10.77 3.98 3.52
N GLY A 94 -9.74 3.16 3.45
CA GLY A 94 -9.83 1.74 3.13
C GLY A 94 -9.75 0.85 4.36
N THR A 95 -9.95 -0.44 4.12
CA THR A 95 -9.80 -1.49 5.11
C THR A 95 -8.83 -2.56 4.64
N ILE A 96 -8.18 -3.23 5.58
CA ILE A 96 -7.36 -4.41 5.33
C ILE A 96 -7.80 -5.57 6.21
N TYR A 97 -8.03 -6.73 5.57
CA TYR A 97 -8.31 -7.99 6.24
C TYR A 97 -7.03 -8.80 6.43
N ASP A 98 -6.80 -9.30 7.64
CA ASP A 98 -5.68 -10.18 7.95
C ASP A 98 -6.17 -11.62 8.11
N PRO A 99 -5.93 -12.52 7.13
CA PRO A 99 -6.36 -13.91 7.21
C PRO A 99 -5.59 -14.73 8.25
N LYS A 100 -4.49 -14.21 8.81
CA LYS A 100 -3.75 -14.88 9.88
C LYS A 100 -4.50 -14.83 11.21
N ASN A 101 -5.29 -13.78 11.44
CA ASN A 101 -6.07 -13.62 12.68
C ASN A 101 -7.58 -13.42 12.47
N GLY A 102 -8.04 -13.29 11.22
CA GLY A 102 -9.45 -13.11 10.89
C GLY A 102 -10.02 -11.72 11.19
N LYS A 103 -9.17 -10.73 11.41
CA LYS A 103 -9.60 -9.36 11.74
C LYS A 103 -9.49 -8.43 10.55
N THR A 104 -10.42 -7.46 10.50
CA THR A 104 -10.38 -6.35 9.55
C THR A 104 -10.03 -5.07 10.28
N TYR A 105 -9.09 -4.31 9.73
CA TYR A 105 -8.60 -3.04 10.29
C TYR A 105 -8.94 -1.90 9.34
N ASP A 106 -9.17 -0.72 9.91
CA ASP A 106 -9.06 0.51 9.14
C ASP A 106 -7.61 0.66 8.68
N CYS A 107 -7.40 1.25 7.51
CA CYS A 107 -6.08 1.23 6.91
C CYS A 107 -5.80 2.48 6.10
N LYS A 108 -4.56 2.92 6.16
CA LYS A 108 -3.98 3.89 5.24
C LYS A 108 -2.64 3.40 4.71
N VAL A 109 -2.30 3.84 3.51
CA VAL A 109 -1.08 3.45 2.81
C VAL A 109 -0.33 4.69 2.37
N THR A 110 0.97 4.72 2.63
CA THR A 110 1.90 5.70 2.06
C THR A 110 2.91 5.00 1.16
N ARG A 111 3.43 5.72 0.18
CA ARG A 111 4.40 5.20 -0.79
C ARG A 111 5.70 5.98 -0.70
N ASP A 112 6.82 5.29 -0.58
CA ASP A 112 8.14 5.91 -0.58
C ASP A 112 8.66 6.22 -2.01
N THR A 113 9.80 6.91 -2.09
CA THR A 113 10.42 7.29 -3.37
C THR A 113 10.92 6.11 -4.20
N LYS A 114 11.10 4.94 -3.57
CA LYS A 114 11.49 3.69 -4.24
C LYS A 114 10.28 2.89 -4.73
N GLY A 115 9.08 3.34 -4.38
CA GLY A 115 7.82 2.69 -4.75
C GLY A 115 7.36 1.62 -3.76
N ASN A 116 8.02 1.45 -2.61
CA ASN A 116 7.56 0.57 -1.55
C ASN A 116 6.39 1.18 -0.80
N LEU A 117 5.62 0.35 -0.10
CA LEU A 117 4.44 0.79 0.64
C LEU A 117 4.62 0.58 2.14
N ASP A 118 4.24 1.58 2.91
CA ASP A 118 3.95 1.45 4.32
C ASP A 118 2.44 1.33 4.49
N ILE A 119 1.99 0.14 4.89
CA ILE A 119 0.59 -0.19 5.10
C ILE A 119 0.32 -0.17 6.60
N ARG A 120 -0.49 0.80 7.05
CA ARG A 120 -0.81 0.99 8.45
C ARG A 120 -2.24 0.61 8.74
N GLY A 121 -2.41 -0.52 9.42
CA GLY A 121 -3.70 -0.99 9.95
C GLY A 121 -3.91 -0.50 11.38
N TYR A 122 -5.14 -0.12 11.73
CA TYR A 122 -5.50 0.37 13.06
C TYR A 122 -6.97 0.12 13.38
N ILE A 123 -7.29 0.22 14.67
CA ILE A 123 -8.68 0.21 15.17
C ILE A 123 -8.92 1.53 15.87
N GLY A 124 -9.93 2.29 15.42
CA GLY A 124 -10.27 3.61 15.94
C GLY A 124 -9.39 4.72 15.37
N ILE A 125 -8.20 4.96 15.93
CA ILE A 125 -7.29 6.02 15.49
C ILE A 125 -5.96 5.46 14.96
N SER A 126 -5.42 6.07 13.92
CA SER A 126 -4.18 5.58 13.26
C SER A 126 -2.94 5.63 14.16
N LEU A 127 -2.96 6.43 15.22
CA LEU A 127 -1.87 6.53 16.19
C LEU A 127 -1.60 5.22 16.93
N LEU A 128 -2.65 4.40 17.16
CA LEU A 128 -2.58 3.10 17.83
C LEU A 128 -2.38 1.92 16.86
N GLY A 129 -2.06 2.20 15.60
CA GLY A 129 -1.93 1.21 14.56
C GLY A 129 -0.56 0.55 14.50
N ARG A 130 -0.47 -0.46 13.62
CA ARG A 130 0.76 -1.14 13.23
C ARG A 130 1.06 -0.91 11.76
N THR A 131 2.30 -0.55 11.45
CA THR A 131 2.79 -0.39 10.08
C THR A 131 3.53 -1.63 9.62
N SER A 132 3.20 -2.10 8.41
CA SER A 132 3.89 -3.18 7.69
C SER A 132 4.49 -2.64 6.40
N HIS A 133 5.77 -2.93 6.18
CA HIS A 133 6.50 -2.48 5.01
C HIS A 133 6.43 -3.52 3.90
N PHE A 134 5.84 -3.14 2.76
CA PHE A 134 5.70 -3.99 1.57
C PHE A 134 6.66 -3.52 0.49
N THR A 135 7.45 -4.45 -0.04
CA THR A 135 8.46 -4.15 -1.06
C THR A 135 7.87 -4.28 -2.46
N LYS A 136 8.02 -3.25 -3.28
CA LYS A 136 7.62 -3.31 -4.68
C LYS A 136 8.46 -4.33 -5.44
N ILE A 137 7.80 -5.22 -6.19
CA ILE A 137 8.44 -6.25 -7.00
C ILE A 137 7.77 -6.32 -8.38
N GLU A 138 8.49 -6.84 -9.35
CA GLU A 138 7.88 -7.32 -10.59
C GLU A 138 7.54 -8.80 -10.42
N PHE A 139 6.26 -9.11 -10.39
CA PHE A 139 5.77 -10.47 -10.22
C PHE A 139 4.98 -10.91 -11.45
N LYS A 140 5.41 -11.99 -12.06
CA LYS A 140 4.65 -12.64 -13.13
C LYS A 140 3.78 -13.73 -12.50
N GLU A 141 2.48 -13.62 -12.67
CA GLU A 141 1.55 -14.67 -12.27
C GLU A 141 1.87 -15.94 -13.06
N PRO A 142 1.92 -17.12 -12.41
CA PRO A 142 2.17 -18.39 -13.08
C PRO A 142 1.07 -18.78 -14.06
#